data_c9c31a186f89bd04b9b2d17578c85cde
#
_entry.id   c9c31a186f89bd04b9b2d17578c85cde
#
_cell.length_a   1.000
_cell.length_b   1.000
_cell.length_c   1.000
_cell.angle_alpha   90.00
_cell.angle_beta   90.00
_cell.angle_gamma   90.00
#
_symmetry.space_group_name_H-M   'P 1'
#
loop_
_entity.id
_entity.type
_entity.pdbx_description
1 polymer ?
#
loop_
_entity_poly.entity_id
_entity_poly.type
_entity_poly.pdbx_seq_one_letter_code
_entity_poly.pdbx_strand_id
1 'polypeptide(L)'
;MLGVRDVEAAIRFYASLGFVERFRDDPVEPRFVLVRRDDAVVALQWHDFVGVAGDRPVLRFPVDDVDGLSAELGELPDRTPVTDTAWGTREFHVRDADGNGLQFYRDR
;
A
#
# COMPACT_ATOMS: atom_id res chain seq x y z
N MET A 1 2.53 7.84 -6.70
CA MET A 1 1.09 8.18 -6.54
C MET A 1 0.24 7.01 -6.96
N LEU A 2 -0.72 6.64 -6.15
CA LEU A 2 -1.61 5.53 -6.43
C LEU A 2 -3.01 6.04 -6.76
N GLY A 3 -3.58 5.57 -7.87
CA GLY A 3 -4.96 5.86 -8.22
C GLY A 3 -5.91 4.97 -7.44
N VAL A 4 -6.97 5.56 -6.89
CA VAL A 4 -8.00 4.85 -6.11
C VAL A 4 -9.38 5.36 -6.48
N ARG A 5 -10.36 4.46 -6.55
CA ARG A 5 -11.74 4.82 -6.91
C ARG A 5 -12.51 5.42 -5.75
N ASP A 6 -12.21 4.99 -4.54
CA ASP A 6 -12.87 5.47 -3.32
C ASP A 6 -11.78 5.88 -2.33
N VAL A 7 -11.57 7.19 -2.23
CA VAL A 7 -10.47 7.74 -1.41
C VAL A 7 -10.66 7.43 0.06
N GLU A 8 -11.89 7.55 0.60
CA GLU A 8 -12.15 7.26 2.01
C GLU A 8 -11.92 5.78 2.32
N ALA A 9 -12.35 4.88 1.43
CA ALA A 9 -12.09 3.44 1.60
C ALA A 9 -10.59 3.14 1.53
N ALA A 10 -9.86 3.82 0.64
CA ALA A 10 -8.41 3.66 0.54
C ALA A 10 -7.72 4.12 1.83
N ILE A 11 -8.12 5.25 2.39
CA ILE A 11 -7.58 5.73 3.67
C ILE A 11 -7.74 4.66 4.74
N ARG A 12 -8.92 4.05 4.84
CA ARG A 12 -9.19 2.97 5.81
C ARG A 12 -8.32 1.75 5.55
N PHE A 13 -8.14 1.36 4.29
CA PHE A 13 -7.29 0.24 3.94
C PHE A 13 -5.84 0.49 4.38
N TYR A 14 -5.29 1.66 4.03
CA TYR A 14 -3.91 2.01 4.39
C TYR A 14 -3.75 2.19 5.90
N ALA A 15 -4.81 2.64 6.59
CA ALA A 15 -4.80 2.69 8.06
C ALA A 15 -4.64 1.28 8.66
N SER A 16 -5.25 0.26 8.04
CA SER A 16 -5.09 -1.12 8.49
C SER A 16 -3.66 -1.64 8.34
N LEU A 17 -2.86 -1.00 7.46
CA LEU A 17 -1.44 -1.29 7.29
C LEU A 17 -0.55 -0.41 8.18
N GLY A 18 -1.15 0.41 9.05
CA GLY A 18 -0.42 1.30 9.95
C GLY A 18 -0.09 2.68 9.38
N PHE A 19 -0.63 3.02 8.22
CA PHE A 19 -0.45 4.35 7.65
C PHE A 19 -1.45 5.32 8.25
N VAL A 20 -0.99 6.53 8.56
CA VAL A 20 -1.80 7.60 9.15
C VAL A 20 -1.97 8.71 8.12
N GLU A 21 -3.21 9.21 7.98
CA GLU A 21 -3.48 10.34 7.11
C GLU A 21 -2.75 11.59 7.61
N ARG A 22 -2.01 12.23 6.71
CA ARG A 22 -1.22 13.42 7.03
C ARG A 22 -1.70 14.66 6.31
N PHE A 23 -2.41 14.50 5.20
CA PHE A 23 -2.92 15.61 4.41
C PHE A 23 -4.10 15.15 3.56
N ARG A 24 -5.09 16.01 3.41
CA ARG A 24 -6.15 15.87 2.40
C ARG A 24 -6.44 17.25 1.79
N ASP A 25 -6.72 17.26 0.51
CA ASP A 25 -6.98 18.49 -0.21
C ASP A 25 -8.35 19.10 0.09
N ASP A 26 -9.31 18.27 0.47
CA ASP A 26 -10.66 18.71 0.81
C ASP A 26 -11.17 17.88 1.99
N PRO A 27 -11.71 18.50 3.05
CA PRO A 27 -12.14 17.77 4.24
C PRO A 27 -13.36 16.89 4.02
N VAL A 28 -14.19 17.17 3.01
CA VAL A 28 -15.45 16.47 2.77
C VAL A 28 -15.33 15.50 1.59
N GLU A 29 -14.75 15.96 0.48
CA GLU A 29 -14.57 15.16 -0.72
C GLU A 29 -13.11 15.12 -1.15
N PRO A 30 -12.25 14.42 -0.39
CA PRO A 30 -10.84 14.39 -0.74
C PRO A 30 -10.61 13.66 -2.07
N ARG A 31 -9.77 14.24 -2.92
CA ARG A 31 -9.32 13.63 -4.17
C ARG A 31 -7.83 13.36 -4.16
N PHE A 32 -7.10 13.98 -3.25
CA PHE A 32 -5.67 13.77 -3.06
C PHE A 32 -5.38 13.71 -1.56
N VAL A 33 -4.77 12.61 -1.12
CA VAL A 33 -4.48 12.36 0.29
C VAL A 33 -3.06 11.83 0.42
N LEU A 34 -2.35 12.27 1.45
CA LEU A 34 -1.06 11.69 1.83
C LEU A 34 -1.26 10.86 3.09
N VAL A 35 -0.78 9.63 3.06
CA VAL A 35 -0.72 8.75 4.22
C VAL A 35 0.73 8.38 4.50
N ARG A 36 1.08 8.21 5.77
CA ARG A 36 2.46 7.97 6.18
C ARG A 36 2.55 6.88 7.23
N ARG A 37 3.55 6.01 7.08
CA ARG A 37 4.00 5.10 8.13
C ARG A 37 5.52 5.19 8.20
N ASP A 38 6.07 5.53 9.38
CA ASP A 38 7.51 5.78 9.57
C ASP A 38 8.01 6.78 8.52
N ASP A 39 8.97 6.42 7.69
CA ASP A 39 9.50 7.28 6.64
C ASP A 39 8.79 7.10 5.29
N ALA A 40 7.86 6.16 5.20
CA ALA A 40 7.15 5.87 3.96
C ALA A 40 5.93 6.77 3.81
N VAL A 41 5.88 7.52 2.72
CA VAL A 41 4.73 8.37 2.38
C VAL A 41 4.11 7.87 1.08
N VAL A 42 2.81 7.66 1.09
CA VAL A 42 2.05 7.24 -0.10
C VAL A 42 1.04 8.32 -0.44
N ALA A 43 1.04 8.73 -1.70
CA ALA A 43 0.03 9.65 -2.22
C ALA A 43 -1.08 8.85 -2.87
N LEU A 44 -2.32 9.08 -2.42
CA LEU A 44 -3.53 8.47 -2.96
C LEU A 44 -4.30 9.54 -3.73
N GLN A 45 -4.64 9.26 -4.99
CA GLN A 45 -5.37 10.20 -5.83
C GLN A 45 -6.60 9.52 -6.42
N TRP A 46 -7.73 10.21 -6.41
CA TRP A 46 -8.95 9.71 -7.02
C TRP A 46 -8.74 9.45 -8.50
N HIS A 47 -9.23 8.32 -8.98
CA HIS A 47 -9.22 7.95 -10.39
C HIS A 47 -10.38 7.00 -10.66
N ASP A 48 -11.08 7.21 -11.78
CA ASP A 48 -12.19 6.35 -12.17
C ASP A 48 -11.76 5.12 -12.97
N PHE A 49 -10.53 5.12 -13.46
CA PHE A 49 -9.94 4.06 -14.29
C PHE A 49 -10.69 3.77 -15.60
N VAL A 50 -11.57 4.66 -16.02
CA VAL A 50 -12.25 4.52 -17.29
C VAL A 50 -11.24 4.63 -18.43
N GLY A 51 -11.21 3.63 -19.30
CA GLY A 51 -10.28 3.59 -20.42
C GLY A 51 -8.84 3.26 -20.06
N VAL A 52 -8.54 2.99 -18.80
CA VAL A 52 -7.19 2.59 -18.38
C VAL A 52 -7.06 1.08 -18.48
N ALA A 53 -6.05 0.62 -19.21
CA ALA A 53 -5.70 -0.78 -19.33
C ALA A 53 -4.28 -1.00 -18.79
N GLY A 54 -3.97 -2.23 -18.40
CA GLY A 54 -2.66 -2.63 -17.97
C GLY A 54 -2.51 -2.74 -16.46
N ASP A 55 -1.28 -2.95 -16.03
CA ASP A 55 -0.96 -3.21 -14.63
C ASP A 55 -1.03 -1.95 -13.79
N ARG A 56 -1.42 -2.12 -12.53
CA ARG A 56 -1.36 -1.04 -11.54
C ARG A 56 0.06 -0.90 -11.01
N PRO A 57 0.43 0.29 -10.49
CA PRO A 57 1.75 0.50 -9.93
C PRO A 57 2.02 -0.40 -8.75
N VAL A 58 3.30 -0.69 -8.53
CA VAL A 58 3.78 -1.46 -7.39
C VAL A 58 4.79 -0.60 -6.65
N LEU A 59 4.62 -0.45 -5.35
CA LEU A 59 5.56 0.27 -4.49
C LEU A 59 6.32 -0.73 -3.64
N ARG A 60 7.62 -0.50 -3.47
CA ARG A 60 8.48 -1.33 -2.64
C ARG A 60 8.90 -0.54 -1.41
N PHE A 61 8.76 -1.17 -0.23
CA PHE A 61 9.11 -0.55 1.05
C PHE A 61 10.15 -1.41 1.74
N PRO A 62 11.37 -0.87 1.97
CA PRO A 62 12.35 -1.57 2.81
C PRO A 62 11.90 -1.51 4.27
N VAL A 63 11.95 -2.64 4.96
CA VAL A 63 11.58 -2.72 6.37
C VAL A 63 12.62 -3.58 7.10
N ASP A 64 12.87 -3.26 8.37
CA ASP A 64 13.88 -3.98 9.14
C ASP A 64 13.43 -5.38 9.55
N ASP A 65 12.15 -5.53 9.90
CA ASP A 65 11.58 -6.79 10.38
C ASP A 65 10.35 -7.18 9.56
N VAL A 66 10.60 -7.86 8.46
CA VAL A 66 9.54 -8.31 7.54
C VAL A 66 8.58 -9.28 8.24
N ASP A 67 9.11 -10.22 9.02
CA ASP A 67 8.28 -11.20 9.72
C ASP A 67 7.42 -10.56 10.79
N GLY A 68 7.97 -9.61 11.53
CA GLY A 68 7.23 -8.86 12.54
C GLY A 68 6.10 -8.04 11.92
N LEU A 69 6.38 -7.36 10.79
CA LEU A 69 5.36 -6.61 10.08
C LEU A 69 4.27 -7.53 9.53
N SER A 70 4.64 -8.66 8.96
CA SER A 70 3.68 -9.64 8.46
C SER A 70 2.75 -10.13 9.58
N ALA A 71 3.29 -10.40 10.75
CA ALA A 71 2.50 -10.80 11.92
C ALA A 71 1.58 -9.68 12.40
N GLU A 72 2.09 -8.45 12.42
CA GLU A 72 1.32 -7.26 12.81
C GLU A 72 0.10 -7.04 11.91
N LEU A 73 0.29 -7.16 10.59
CA LEU A 73 -0.78 -6.94 9.63
C LEU A 73 -1.81 -8.07 9.58
N GLY A 74 -1.43 -9.28 9.94
CA GLY A 74 -2.32 -10.43 10.01
C GLY A 74 -2.90 -10.82 8.65
N GLU A 75 -4.14 -11.34 8.69
CA GLU A 75 -4.85 -11.77 7.49
C GLU A 75 -5.36 -10.57 6.71
N LEU A 76 -5.04 -10.54 5.42
CA LEU A 76 -5.50 -9.51 4.49
C LEU A 76 -5.87 -10.18 3.17
N PRO A 77 -6.89 -9.67 2.44
CA PRO A 77 -7.16 -10.14 1.09
C PRO A 77 -5.94 -9.91 0.20
N ASP A 78 -5.71 -10.81 -0.73
CA ASP A 78 -4.69 -10.67 -1.77
C ASP A 78 -3.27 -10.43 -1.24
N ARG A 79 -2.94 -11.01 -0.08
CA ARG A 79 -1.57 -10.97 0.42
C ARG A 79 -0.87 -12.30 0.17
N THR A 80 0.46 -12.23 0.00
CA THR A 80 1.30 -13.43 -0.09
C THR A 80 1.93 -13.75 1.26
N PRO A 81 2.33 -15.01 1.48
CA PRO A 81 3.15 -15.35 2.65
C PRO A 81 4.54 -14.72 2.54
N VAL A 82 5.23 -14.58 3.67
CA VAL A 82 6.63 -14.18 3.68
C VAL A 82 7.45 -15.24 2.98
N THR A 83 8.28 -14.83 2.04
CA THR A 83 9.05 -15.73 1.17
C THR A 83 10.46 -15.20 0.98
N ASP A 84 11.44 -16.12 0.99
CA ASP A 84 12.81 -15.80 0.57
C ASP A 84 12.86 -15.90 -0.95
N THR A 85 13.34 -14.84 -1.59
CA THR A 85 13.42 -14.79 -3.05
C THR A 85 14.76 -15.27 -3.57
N ALA A 86 14.78 -15.65 -4.85
CA ALA A 86 16.01 -16.05 -5.53
C ALA A 86 16.99 -14.88 -5.73
N TRP A 87 16.48 -13.64 -5.65
CA TRP A 87 17.30 -12.43 -5.86
C TRP A 87 17.81 -11.78 -4.58
N GLY A 88 17.70 -12.47 -3.44
CA GLY A 88 18.40 -12.08 -2.22
C GLY A 88 17.58 -11.23 -1.24
N THR A 89 16.26 -11.28 -1.31
CA THR A 89 15.39 -10.60 -0.36
C THR A 89 14.47 -11.56 0.38
N ARG A 90 13.92 -11.09 1.51
CA ARG A 90 12.80 -11.73 2.17
C ARG A 90 11.66 -10.75 2.14
N GLU A 91 10.50 -11.15 1.62
CA GLU A 91 9.43 -10.21 1.32
C GLU A 91 8.05 -10.83 1.35
N PHE A 92 7.02 -9.98 1.49
CA PHE A 92 5.63 -10.34 1.21
C PHE A 92 4.95 -9.19 0.50
N HIS A 93 3.86 -9.50 -0.19
CA HIS A 93 3.16 -8.55 -1.06
C HIS A 93 1.70 -8.44 -0.64
N VAL A 94 1.15 -7.23 -0.80
CA VAL A 94 -0.26 -6.91 -0.52
C VAL A 94 -0.79 -6.14 -1.72
N ARG A 95 -2.07 -6.33 -2.04
CA ARG A 95 -2.74 -5.49 -3.04
C ARG A 95 -3.90 -4.76 -2.37
N ASP A 96 -4.11 -3.50 -2.77
CA ASP A 96 -5.29 -2.77 -2.32
C ASP A 96 -6.51 -3.10 -3.21
N ALA A 97 -7.67 -2.48 -2.91
CA ALA A 97 -8.90 -2.77 -3.63
C ALA A 97 -8.85 -2.33 -5.10
N ASP A 98 -7.93 -1.45 -5.46
CA ASP A 98 -7.75 -0.98 -6.83
C ASP A 98 -6.66 -1.74 -7.58
N GLY A 99 -6.07 -2.76 -6.96
CA GLY A 99 -5.04 -3.58 -7.56
C GLY A 99 -3.63 -3.01 -7.45
N ASN A 100 -3.45 -1.87 -6.76
CA ASN A 100 -2.11 -1.33 -6.51
C ASN A 100 -1.33 -2.29 -5.61
N GLY A 101 -0.08 -2.56 -5.94
CA GLY A 101 0.77 -3.49 -5.22
C GLY A 101 1.66 -2.81 -4.20
N LEU A 102 1.82 -3.45 -3.05
CA LEU A 102 2.74 -3.03 -2.00
C LEU A 102 3.65 -4.20 -1.68
N GLN A 103 4.95 -4.02 -1.78
CA GLN A 103 5.94 -5.04 -1.46
C GLN A 103 6.77 -4.59 -0.27
N PHE A 104 6.73 -5.35 0.81
CA PHE A 104 7.53 -5.08 2.01
C PHE A 104 8.69 -6.08 2.03
N TYR A 105 9.92 -5.56 2.07
CA TYR A 105 11.10 -6.41 1.90
C TYR A 105 12.27 -5.99 2.78
N ARG A 106 13.17 -6.94 3.02
CA ARG A 106 14.52 -6.68 3.51
C ARG A 106 15.52 -7.53 2.71
N ASP A 107 16.74 -7.09 2.66
CA ASP A 107 17.82 -7.88 2.08
C ASP A 107 18.18 -9.05 3.00
N ARG A 108 18.62 -10.12 2.40
CA ARG A 108 19.10 -11.31 3.13
C ARG A 108 20.59 -11.32 3.24
#